data_3f45eaef6806a2ffc73701c31281b519
#
_entry.id   3f45eaef6806a2ffc73701c31281b519
#
_cell.length_a   1.000
_cell.length_b   1.000
_cell.length_c   1.000
_cell.angle_alpha   90.00
_cell.angle_beta   90.00
_cell.angle_gamma   90.00
#
_symmetry.space_group_name_H-M   'P 1'
#
loop_
_entity.id
_entity.type
_entity.pdbx_description
1 polymer ?
#
loop_
_entity_poly.entity_id
_entity_poly.type
_entity_poly.pdbx_seq_one_letter_code
_entity_poly.pdbx_strand_id
1 'polypeptide(L)'
;MINENRGLIVTREDGSEMVNYNDAAFPSYIHDGYVYSGCTWARIPHFHKDIELLSVHESCMGYSVNGNNIFLEKGDTIFVNSDQLHYSYAVEPHEGRYVIAVMHPSLLCANYAVEAKSVMPVISNKKIPYIHFRKGDRDAADMQELVLYLGRQAIGNEFLITKTFFEIWDILLNRINESGRFSQDDIANQSLHNDVLKAMMSYVDKNYMNPISLAQIASAGGISRSLCNSIFNKYTQMTPVEYIMHFRARKVADLLQSGSLSMSEIAEMTGFSSASYMAETFKKFYRFSPREYKKTIINDQS
;
A
#
# COMPACT_ATOMS: atom_id res chain seq x y z
N MET A 1 8.11 -12.40 19.35
CA MET A 1 7.83 -13.18 18.13
C MET A 1 7.41 -12.18 17.07
N ILE A 2 8.24 -12.01 16.04
CA ILE A 2 8.00 -11.10 14.92
C ILE A 2 6.99 -11.81 14.03
N ASN A 3 5.82 -11.21 13.82
CA ASN A 3 4.73 -11.81 13.04
C ASN A 3 5.12 -11.81 11.54
N GLU A 4 5.42 -12.97 10.98
CA GLU A 4 6.13 -13.20 9.70
C GLU A 4 5.26 -13.15 8.44
N ASN A 5 3.98 -12.81 8.52
CA ASN A 5 3.12 -12.56 7.36
C ASN A 5 3.26 -11.12 6.80
N ARG A 6 4.42 -10.51 7.00
CA ARG A 6 4.70 -9.11 6.69
C ARG A 6 5.11 -8.96 5.24
N GLY A 7 4.28 -8.27 4.48
CA GLY A 7 4.53 -7.92 3.08
C GLY A 7 3.68 -8.66 2.05
N LEU A 8 2.78 -9.53 2.47
CA LEU A 8 1.80 -10.13 1.58
C LEU A 8 0.59 -9.22 1.44
N ILE A 9 0.48 -8.53 0.32
CA ILE A 9 -0.73 -7.83 -0.05
C ILE A 9 -1.72 -8.85 -0.60
N VAL A 10 -2.72 -9.23 0.20
CA VAL A 10 -3.82 -10.08 -0.23
C VAL A 10 -4.92 -9.21 -0.80
N THR A 11 -5.37 -9.48 -2.01
CA THR A 11 -6.40 -8.68 -2.68
C THR A 11 -7.78 -9.35 -2.63
N ARG A 12 -8.83 -8.52 -2.53
CA ARG A 12 -10.24 -8.92 -2.67
C ARG A 12 -10.61 -9.01 -4.15
N GLU A 13 -11.82 -9.48 -4.44
CA GLU A 13 -12.35 -9.57 -5.81
C GLU A 13 -12.41 -8.24 -6.55
N ASP A 14 -12.50 -7.11 -5.85
CA ASP A 14 -12.50 -5.77 -6.41
C ASP A 14 -11.08 -5.20 -6.64
N GLY A 15 -10.04 -5.97 -6.29
CA GLY A 15 -8.63 -5.59 -6.41
C GLY A 15 -8.12 -4.75 -5.23
N SER A 16 -8.96 -4.46 -4.23
CA SER A 16 -8.52 -3.80 -3.00
C SER A 16 -7.73 -4.76 -2.11
N GLU A 17 -6.79 -4.23 -1.34
CA GLU A 17 -6.08 -5.01 -0.34
C GLU A 17 -7.02 -5.42 0.80
N MET A 18 -6.86 -6.64 1.26
CA MET A 18 -7.40 -7.10 2.54
C MET A 18 -6.33 -6.90 3.60
N VAL A 19 -6.43 -5.79 4.33
CA VAL A 19 -5.48 -5.48 5.41
C VAL A 19 -5.52 -6.58 6.47
N ASN A 20 -4.36 -7.14 6.77
CA ASN A 20 -4.20 -8.16 7.82
C ASN A 20 -3.97 -7.47 9.16
N TYR A 21 -5.04 -7.16 9.88
CA TYR A 21 -4.99 -6.47 11.16
C TYR A 21 -4.18 -7.25 12.21
N ASN A 22 -3.57 -6.53 13.16
CA ASN A 22 -2.83 -7.15 14.27
C ASN A 22 -3.73 -8.03 15.14
N ASP A 23 -4.99 -7.64 15.30
CA ASP A 23 -6.06 -8.39 15.94
C ASP A 23 -7.31 -8.38 15.06
N ALA A 24 -7.91 -9.53 14.82
CA ALA A 24 -9.12 -9.66 14.01
C ALA A 24 -10.35 -8.95 14.60
N ALA A 25 -10.38 -8.75 15.93
CA ALA A 25 -11.44 -8.06 16.64
C ALA A 25 -11.24 -6.53 16.69
N PHE A 26 -10.02 -6.06 16.35
CA PHE A 26 -9.65 -4.64 16.40
C PHE A 26 -9.04 -4.22 15.06
N PRO A 27 -9.81 -3.56 14.17
CA PRO A 27 -9.42 -3.34 12.77
C PRO A 27 -8.33 -2.26 12.63
N SER A 28 -7.11 -2.58 13.10
CA SER A 28 -5.90 -1.79 12.91
C SER A 28 -4.70 -2.70 12.65
N TYR A 29 -3.77 -2.19 11.84
CA TYR A 29 -2.45 -2.77 11.62
C TYR A 29 -1.41 -1.71 11.96
N ILE A 30 -0.57 -1.99 12.96
CA ILE A 30 0.50 -1.09 13.40
C ILE A 30 1.82 -1.87 13.35
N HIS A 31 2.83 -1.26 12.73
CA HIS A 31 4.12 -1.89 12.55
C HIS A 31 5.27 -0.86 12.54
N ASP A 32 6.34 -1.15 13.31
CA ASP A 32 7.64 -0.50 13.17
C ASP A 32 8.48 -1.32 12.18
N GLY A 33 8.80 -0.73 11.05
CA GLY A 33 9.42 -1.39 9.92
C GLY A 33 10.56 -0.60 9.30
N TYR A 34 11.14 -1.19 8.28
CA TYR A 34 12.18 -0.55 7.48
C TYR A 34 12.01 -0.86 6.00
N VAL A 35 12.40 0.09 5.15
CA VAL A 35 12.42 -0.06 3.70
C VAL A 35 13.85 0.03 3.20
N TYR A 36 14.25 -0.94 2.40
CA TYR A 36 15.58 -1.03 1.80
C TYR A 36 15.49 -1.48 0.34
N SER A 37 16.57 -1.30 -0.40
CA SER A 37 16.62 -1.76 -1.79
C SER A 37 16.51 -3.28 -1.86
N GLY A 38 15.43 -3.77 -2.49
CA GLY A 38 15.13 -5.21 -2.62
C GLY A 38 14.08 -5.75 -1.66
N CYS A 39 13.42 -4.91 -0.84
CA CYS A 39 12.22 -5.33 -0.13
C CYS A 39 11.17 -5.87 -1.11
N THR A 40 10.60 -7.02 -0.78
CA THR A 40 9.64 -7.71 -1.65
C THR A 40 8.27 -7.03 -1.68
N TRP A 41 7.93 -6.29 -0.64
CA TRP A 41 6.66 -5.57 -0.49
C TRP A 41 6.71 -4.11 -0.98
N ALA A 42 7.91 -3.55 -1.17
CA ALA A 42 8.05 -2.21 -1.73
C ALA A 42 7.64 -2.14 -3.21
N ARG A 43 7.15 -0.97 -3.64
CA ARG A 43 6.68 -0.70 -5.01
C ARG A 43 5.50 -1.57 -5.47
N ILE A 44 4.68 -2.09 -4.55
CA ILE A 44 3.45 -2.80 -4.90
C ILE A 44 2.28 -1.83 -4.79
N PRO A 45 1.75 -1.30 -5.89
CA PRO A 45 0.59 -0.43 -5.84
C PRO A 45 -0.64 -1.19 -5.33
N HIS A 46 -1.26 -0.64 -4.29
CA HIS A 46 -2.46 -1.21 -3.66
C HIS A 46 -3.37 -0.09 -3.16
N PHE A 47 -4.58 -0.43 -2.79
CA PHE A 47 -5.56 0.46 -2.16
C PHE A 47 -6.46 -0.33 -1.23
N HIS A 48 -6.95 0.31 -0.20
CA HIS A 48 -7.87 -0.26 0.78
C HIS A 48 -8.85 0.81 1.31
N LYS A 49 -9.89 0.37 2.00
CA LYS A 49 -10.90 1.25 2.63
C LYS A 49 -10.40 1.91 3.90
N ASP A 50 -9.32 1.39 4.46
CA ASP A 50 -8.69 1.93 5.65
C ASP A 50 -7.97 3.24 5.33
N ILE A 51 -7.71 4.03 6.35
CA ILE A 51 -6.77 5.15 6.30
C ILE A 51 -5.39 4.67 6.74
N GLU A 52 -4.35 5.32 6.25
CA GLU A 52 -2.98 4.99 6.59
C GLU A 52 -2.21 6.20 7.08
N LEU A 53 -1.39 5.98 8.09
CA LEU A 53 -0.43 6.93 8.63
C LEU A 53 0.95 6.28 8.58
N LEU A 54 1.93 6.99 8.04
CA LEU A 54 3.31 6.52 8.04
C LEU A 54 4.24 7.65 8.48
N SER A 55 5.04 7.40 9.50
CA SER A 55 6.01 8.37 10.02
C SER A 55 7.44 7.82 9.90
N VAL A 56 8.33 8.60 9.28
CA VAL A 56 9.74 8.25 9.11
C VAL A 56 10.54 8.72 10.33
N HIS A 57 11.20 7.80 11.02
CA HIS A 57 11.99 8.15 12.20
C HIS A 57 13.51 7.96 12.05
N GLU A 58 13.96 7.26 10.99
CA GLU A 58 15.38 7.22 10.61
C GLU A 58 15.53 7.29 9.08
N SER A 59 16.53 8.06 8.63
CA SER A 59 16.89 8.23 7.22
C SER A 59 15.75 8.81 6.37
N CYS A 60 15.46 8.20 5.22
CA CYS A 60 14.43 8.66 4.28
C CYS A 60 13.84 7.51 3.49
N MET A 61 12.69 7.76 2.86
CA MET A 61 12.04 6.82 1.94
C MET A 61 11.19 7.57 0.91
N GLY A 62 10.86 6.88 -0.16
CA GLY A 62 9.88 7.35 -1.12
C GLY A 62 8.48 6.80 -0.83
N TYR A 63 7.48 7.58 -1.14
CA TYR A 63 6.08 7.21 -1.05
C TYR A 63 5.33 7.71 -2.28
N SER A 64 4.42 6.94 -2.81
CA SER A 64 3.60 7.35 -3.96
C SER A 64 2.12 7.27 -3.60
N VAL A 65 1.38 8.36 -3.86
CA VAL A 65 -0.08 8.38 -3.71
C VAL A 65 -0.67 8.90 -5.01
N ASN A 66 -1.51 8.09 -5.65
CA ASN A 66 -2.16 8.42 -6.92
C ASN A 66 -1.18 8.91 -8.00
N GLY A 67 0.02 8.31 -8.05
CA GLY A 67 1.09 8.67 -8.98
C GLY A 67 1.88 9.93 -8.61
N ASN A 68 1.57 10.59 -7.50
CA ASN A 68 2.40 11.66 -6.95
C ASN A 68 3.50 11.03 -6.09
N ASN A 69 4.75 11.22 -6.48
CA ASN A 69 5.89 10.73 -5.72
C ASN A 69 6.28 11.76 -4.65
N ILE A 70 6.35 11.30 -3.43
CA ILE A 70 6.63 12.10 -2.24
C ILE A 70 7.92 11.57 -1.63
N PHE A 71 8.87 12.47 -1.36
CA PHE A 71 10.07 12.15 -0.62
C PHE A 71 9.79 12.43 0.86
N LEU A 72 9.98 11.43 1.71
CA LEU A 72 9.78 11.53 3.15
C LEU A 72 11.15 11.44 3.84
N GLU A 73 11.47 12.46 4.63
CA GLU A 73 12.65 12.51 5.47
C GLU A 73 12.33 12.16 6.92
N LYS A 74 13.37 11.91 7.70
CA LYS A 74 13.22 11.75 9.15
C LYS A 74 12.51 12.97 9.76
N GLY A 75 11.40 12.73 10.40
CA GLY A 75 10.53 13.75 11.00
C GLY A 75 9.25 14.02 10.21
N ASP A 76 9.16 13.48 8.98
CA ASP A 76 7.96 13.58 8.17
C ASP A 76 6.94 12.50 8.55
N THR A 77 5.67 12.86 8.43
CA THR A 77 4.53 11.93 8.52
C THR A 77 3.62 12.16 7.33
N ILE A 78 3.12 11.09 6.74
CA ILE A 78 2.10 11.14 5.69
C ILE A 78 0.83 10.48 6.20
N PHE A 79 -0.30 11.15 5.99
CA PHE A 79 -1.65 10.57 6.05
C PHE A 79 -2.11 10.23 4.64
N VAL A 80 -2.57 9.02 4.43
CA VAL A 80 -3.21 8.58 3.18
C VAL A 80 -4.67 8.27 3.45
N ASN A 81 -5.55 8.87 2.68
CA ASN A 81 -6.98 8.73 2.85
C ASN A 81 -7.48 7.38 2.34
N SER A 82 -8.69 7.02 2.73
CA SER A 82 -9.39 5.83 2.28
C SER A 82 -9.44 5.75 0.74
N ASP A 83 -9.25 4.55 0.21
CA ASP A 83 -9.45 4.23 -1.21
C ASP A 83 -8.45 4.89 -2.18
N GLN A 84 -7.30 5.36 -1.69
CA GLN A 84 -6.24 5.93 -2.53
C GLN A 84 -5.25 4.85 -2.98
N LEU A 85 -4.83 4.90 -4.24
CA LEU A 85 -3.76 4.02 -4.73
C LEU A 85 -2.42 4.52 -4.19
N HIS A 86 -1.70 3.66 -3.46
CA HIS A 86 -0.43 4.04 -2.85
C HIS A 86 0.57 2.89 -2.78
N TYR A 87 1.83 3.23 -2.57
CA TYR A 87 2.92 2.31 -2.27
C TYR A 87 4.14 3.07 -1.76
N SER A 88 4.97 2.38 -0.97
CA SER A 88 6.27 2.87 -0.50
C SER A 88 7.41 2.30 -1.32
N TYR A 89 8.59 2.96 -1.28
CA TYR A 89 9.81 2.47 -1.93
C TYR A 89 11.08 3.02 -1.27
N ALA A 90 12.15 2.23 -1.39
CA ALA A 90 13.48 2.66 -0.94
C ALA A 90 14.05 3.74 -1.87
N VAL A 91 14.78 4.69 -1.29
CA VAL A 91 15.56 5.69 -2.00
C VAL A 91 17.05 5.32 -1.82
N GLU A 92 17.62 4.71 -2.85
CA GLU A 92 19.02 4.24 -2.81
C GLU A 92 20.01 5.41 -2.60
N PRO A 93 21.09 5.21 -1.83
CA PRO A 93 21.50 3.99 -1.14
C PRO A 93 20.93 3.85 0.29
N HIS A 94 19.89 4.58 0.64
CA HIS A 94 19.38 4.72 1.99
C HIS A 94 18.41 3.60 2.38
N GLU A 95 18.46 3.26 3.66
CA GLU A 95 17.45 2.42 4.33
C GLU A 95 16.63 3.32 5.26
N GLY A 96 15.32 3.39 5.05
CA GLY A 96 14.43 4.21 5.87
C GLY A 96 13.73 3.37 6.92
N ARG A 97 13.68 3.87 8.18
CA ARG A 97 12.84 3.27 9.24
C ARG A 97 11.61 4.11 9.47
N TYR A 98 10.49 3.44 9.63
CA TYR A 98 9.18 4.06 9.75
C TYR A 98 8.26 3.30 10.69
N VAL A 99 7.31 4.00 11.28
CA VAL A 99 6.11 3.40 11.87
C VAL A 99 4.95 3.62 10.92
N ILE A 100 4.23 2.55 10.62
CA ILE A 100 2.98 2.57 9.86
C ILE A 100 1.83 2.19 10.77
N ALA A 101 0.70 2.90 10.64
CA ALA A 101 -0.56 2.59 11.29
C ALA A 101 -1.68 2.66 10.25
N VAL A 102 -2.22 1.49 9.90
CA VAL A 102 -3.41 1.34 9.05
C VAL A 102 -4.61 1.12 9.95
N MET A 103 -5.68 1.84 9.71
CA MET A 103 -6.84 1.85 10.59
C MET A 103 -8.14 1.90 9.79
N HIS A 104 -9.08 1.00 10.11
CA HIS A 104 -10.42 1.11 9.57
C HIS A 104 -11.16 2.29 10.19
N PRO A 105 -11.80 3.18 9.39
CA PRO A 105 -12.45 4.39 9.90
C PRO A 105 -13.52 4.16 10.96
N SER A 106 -14.09 2.95 11.04
CA SER A 106 -15.08 2.60 12.07
C SER A 106 -14.57 2.77 13.51
N LEU A 107 -13.26 2.71 13.73
CA LEU A 107 -12.67 2.97 15.04
C LEU A 107 -12.88 4.41 15.52
N LEU A 108 -13.14 5.34 14.60
CA LEU A 108 -13.44 6.74 14.89
C LEU A 108 -14.94 7.02 14.99
N CYS A 109 -15.80 6.06 14.63
CA CYS A 109 -17.26 6.24 14.59
C CYS A 109 -17.90 5.97 15.98
N ALA A 110 -17.54 6.78 16.98
CA ALA A 110 -18.06 6.62 18.35
C ALA A 110 -19.59 6.75 18.44
N ASN A 111 -20.19 7.55 17.54
CA ASN A 111 -21.63 7.70 17.37
C ASN A 111 -21.92 8.32 16.00
N TYR A 112 -23.21 8.31 15.59
CA TYR A 112 -23.64 8.84 14.30
C TYR A 112 -23.24 10.31 14.06
N ALA A 113 -23.27 11.15 15.09
CA ALA A 113 -22.90 12.56 14.93
C ALA A 113 -21.40 12.74 14.62
N VAL A 114 -20.52 11.98 15.26
CA VAL A 114 -19.09 11.99 14.98
C VAL A 114 -18.82 11.41 13.59
N GLU A 115 -19.43 10.28 13.26
CA GLU A 115 -19.32 9.67 11.93
C GLU A 115 -19.72 10.67 10.83
N ALA A 116 -20.93 11.20 10.89
CA ALA A 116 -21.52 12.05 9.85
C ALA A 116 -20.84 13.43 9.71
N LYS A 117 -20.35 14.01 10.83
CA LYS A 117 -19.81 15.38 10.82
C LYS A 117 -18.29 15.45 10.78
N SER A 118 -17.59 14.42 11.25
CA SER A 118 -16.14 14.49 11.43
C SER A 118 -15.38 13.41 10.67
N VAL A 119 -15.96 12.24 10.42
CA VAL A 119 -15.26 11.12 9.75
C VAL A 119 -15.62 11.06 8.27
N MET A 120 -16.90 10.89 7.95
CA MET A 120 -17.36 10.74 6.56
C MET A 120 -16.97 11.88 5.63
N PRO A 121 -17.01 13.18 6.05
CA PRO A 121 -16.60 14.28 5.19
C PRO A 121 -15.12 14.22 4.78
N VAL A 122 -14.26 13.59 5.57
CA VAL A 122 -12.85 13.42 5.26
C VAL A 122 -12.63 12.20 4.37
N ILE A 123 -13.08 11.01 4.82
CA ILE A 123 -12.77 9.76 4.11
C ILE A 123 -13.43 9.66 2.74
N SER A 124 -14.58 10.30 2.53
CA SER A 124 -15.25 10.36 1.22
C SER A 124 -14.76 11.49 0.32
N ASN A 125 -13.90 12.38 0.83
CA ASN A 125 -13.43 13.55 0.08
C ASN A 125 -12.25 13.18 -0.84
N LYS A 126 -12.54 12.91 -2.10
CA LYS A 126 -11.52 12.64 -3.13
C LYS A 126 -10.53 13.80 -3.37
N LYS A 127 -10.82 15.00 -2.83
CA LYS A 127 -9.92 16.16 -2.88
C LYS A 127 -8.81 16.14 -1.81
N ILE A 128 -8.88 15.20 -0.87
CA ILE A 128 -7.89 15.00 0.17
C ILE A 128 -7.32 13.59 0.01
N PRO A 129 -6.53 13.30 -1.03
CA PRO A 129 -5.95 11.96 -1.21
C PRO A 129 -4.89 11.65 -0.14
N TYR A 130 -4.14 12.64 0.28
CA TYR A 130 -3.14 12.54 1.35
C TYR A 130 -2.85 13.91 1.97
N ILE A 131 -2.23 13.90 3.14
CA ILE A 131 -1.66 15.10 3.77
C ILE A 131 -0.23 14.76 4.19
N HIS A 132 0.73 15.60 3.77
CA HIS A 132 2.12 15.49 4.14
C HIS A 132 2.42 16.49 5.27
N PHE A 133 2.71 15.98 6.45
CA PHE A 133 3.21 16.73 7.61
C PHE A 133 4.73 16.76 7.51
N ARG A 134 5.26 17.85 6.96
CA ARG A 134 6.71 18.00 6.77
C ARG A 134 7.35 18.41 8.08
N LYS A 135 8.54 17.89 8.34
CA LYS A 135 9.38 18.36 9.45
C LYS A 135 9.47 19.89 9.44
N GLY A 136 9.08 20.50 10.56
CA GLY A 136 9.03 21.97 10.72
C GLY A 136 7.64 22.59 10.51
N ASP A 137 6.66 21.84 9.98
CA ASP A 137 5.26 22.28 10.06
C ASP A 137 4.83 22.34 11.52
N ARG A 138 3.88 23.23 11.82
CA ARG A 138 3.41 23.49 13.21
C ARG A 138 2.98 22.24 13.95
N ASP A 139 2.29 21.33 13.27
CA ASP A 139 1.67 20.11 13.81
C ASP A 139 2.43 18.82 13.47
N ALA A 140 3.57 18.93 12.78
CA ALA A 140 4.33 17.75 12.34
C ALA A 140 4.96 16.97 13.49
N ALA A 141 5.46 17.68 14.50
CA ALA A 141 6.09 17.06 15.67
C ALA A 141 5.06 16.25 16.49
N ASP A 142 3.89 16.83 16.73
CA ASP A 142 2.80 16.18 17.47
C ASP A 142 2.28 14.97 16.70
N MET A 143 2.08 15.11 15.38
CA MET A 143 1.65 14.01 14.50
C MET A 143 2.67 12.87 14.53
N GLN A 144 3.97 13.18 14.40
CA GLN A 144 5.02 12.18 14.45
C GLN A 144 5.04 11.47 15.80
N GLU A 145 4.98 12.22 16.91
CA GLU A 145 5.02 11.65 18.26
C GLU A 145 3.87 10.65 18.47
N LEU A 146 2.66 10.99 18.05
CA LEU A 146 1.49 10.12 18.16
C LEU A 146 1.64 8.84 17.32
N VAL A 147 2.13 8.94 16.07
CA VAL A 147 2.33 7.76 15.22
C VAL A 147 3.45 6.87 15.78
N LEU A 148 4.56 7.45 16.25
CA LEU A 148 5.63 6.69 16.90
C LEU A 148 5.17 6.08 18.23
N TYR A 149 4.27 6.76 18.95
CA TYR A 149 3.66 6.20 20.17
C TYR A 149 2.84 4.96 19.83
N LEU A 150 2.05 4.95 18.76
CA LEU A 150 1.34 3.76 18.29
C LEU A 150 2.29 2.59 18.03
N GLY A 151 3.44 2.83 17.40
CA GLY A 151 4.45 1.79 17.13
C GLY A 151 5.05 1.16 18.38
N ARG A 152 5.01 1.87 19.50
CA ARG A 152 5.51 1.37 20.81
C ARG A 152 4.46 0.62 21.62
N GLN A 153 3.17 0.68 21.23
CA GLN A 153 2.12 -0.02 21.94
C GLN A 153 2.15 -1.51 21.68
N ALA A 154 2.07 -2.29 22.75
CA ALA A 154 1.88 -3.72 22.63
C ALA A 154 0.42 -4.03 22.20
N ILE A 155 0.22 -5.16 21.52
CA ILE A 155 -1.12 -5.73 21.28
C ILE A 155 -1.83 -5.87 22.63
N GLY A 156 -3.11 -5.49 22.69
CA GLY A 156 -3.91 -5.53 23.93
C GLY A 156 -4.09 -4.16 24.60
N ASN A 157 -3.67 -3.09 23.93
CA ASN A 157 -3.87 -1.70 24.36
C ASN A 157 -4.88 -0.96 23.48
N GLU A 158 -5.95 -1.62 23.05
CA GLU A 158 -6.94 -1.14 22.09
C GLU A 158 -7.54 0.22 22.50
N PHE A 159 -7.75 0.42 23.81
CA PHE A 159 -8.27 1.70 24.31
C PHE A 159 -7.27 2.84 24.12
N LEU A 160 -5.99 2.63 24.41
CA LEU A 160 -4.94 3.63 24.20
C LEU A 160 -4.71 3.90 22.72
N ILE A 161 -4.73 2.86 21.88
CA ILE A 161 -4.62 2.95 20.44
C ILE A 161 -5.79 3.77 19.89
N THR A 162 -7.03 3.45 20.30
CA THR A 162 -8.23 4.20 19.88
C THR A 162 -8.16 5.67 20.31
N LYS A 163 -7.78 5.95 21.56
CA LYS A 163 -7.58 7.31 22.05
C LYS A 163 -6.59 8.07 21.17
N THR A 164 -5.43 7.47 20.87
CA THR A 164 -4.40 8.10 20.04
C THR A 164 -4.89 8.33 18.61
N PHE A 165 -5.72 7.46 18.04
CA PHE A 165 -6.34 7.70 16.74
C PHE A 165 -7.30 8.92 16.77
N PHE A 166 -8.03 9.15 17.85
CA PHE A 166 -8.84 10.38 17.99
C PHE A 166 -7.97 11.63 18.11
N GLU A 167 -6.85 11.59 18.82
CA GLU A 167 -5.90 12.71 18.91
C GLU A 167 -5.29 13.03 17.52
N ILE A 168 -4.86 12.01 16.77
CA ILE A 168 -4.40 12.15 15.38
C ILE A 168 -5.50 12.73 14.49
N TRP A 169 -6.75 12.26 14.66
CA TRP A 169 -7.87 12.73 13.85
C TRP A 169 -8.21 14.20 14.13
N ASP A 170 -8.07 14.66 15.36
CA ASP A 170 -8.26 16.08 15.70
C ASP A 170 -7.22 16.97 15.01
N ILE A 171 -5.94 16.56 14.98
CA ILE A 171 -4.89 17.27 14.23
C ILE A 171 -5.24 17.32 12.74
N LEU A 172 -5.68 16.20 12.15
CA LEU A 172 -6.09 16.12 10.75
C LEU A 172 -7.25 17.06 10.43
N LEU A 173 -8.29 17.08 11.26
CA LEU A 173 -9.45 17.97 11.08
C LEU A 173 -9.05 19.45 11.14
N ASN A 174 -8.17 19.83 12.07
CA ASN A 174 -7.66 21.19 12.20
C ASN A 174 -6.86 21.58 10.94
N ARG A 175 -5.96 20.71 10.48
CA ARG A 175 -5.15 20.94 9.26
C ARG A 175 -6.04 21.07 8.02
N ILE A 176 -7.06 20.23 7.86
CA ILE A 176 -7.99 20.29 6.74
C ILE A 176 -8.79 21.60 6.75
N ASN A 177 -9.30 22.01 7.90
CA ASN A 177 -10.07 23.26 8.06
C ASN A 177 -9.24 24.50 7.73
N GLU A 178 -7.97 24.52 8.13
CA GLU A 178 -7.05 25.63 7.85
C GLU A 178 -6.62 25.70 6.37
N SER A 179 -6.49 24.54 5.72
CA SER A 179 -5.89 24.48 4.38
C SER A 179 -6.79 25.03 3.27
N GLY A 180 -8.11 25.13 3.40
CA GLY A 180 -9.10 25.78 2.50
C GLY A 180 -8.84 25.77 0.97
N ARG A 181 -7.71 25.21 0.53
CA ARG A 181 -7.10 25.39 -0.77
C ARG A 181 -6.76 24.04 -1.41
N PHE A 182 -7.73 23.44 -2.03
CA PHE A 182 -7.43 22.44 -3.06
C PHE A 182 -7.96 22.97 -4.40
N SER A 183 -7.09 23.10 -5.42
CA SER A 183 -7.51 23.52 -6.75
C SER A 183 -8.43 22.47 -7.37
N GLN A 184 -9.51 22.92 -8.02
CA GLN A 184 -10.59 22.02 -8.46
C GLN A 184 -10.24 21.18 -9.71
N ASP A 185 -9.33 21.64 -10.59
CA ASP A 185 -9.18 21.08 -11.93
C ASP A 185 -8.25 19.86 -12.04
N ASP A 186 -7.17 19.81 -11.27
CA ASP A 186 -6.23 18.66 -11.30
C ASP A 186 -6.81 17.40 -10.63
N ILE A 187 -7.76 17.57 -9.74
CA ILE A 187 -8.30 16.52 -8.89
C ILE A 187 -9.34 15.66 -9.62
N ALA A 188 -10.15 16.27 -10.50
CA ALA A 188 -11.18 15.55 -11.25
C ALA A 188 -10.57 14.51 -12.22
N ASN A 189 -9.50 14.86 -12.92
CA ASN A 189 -8.78 13.96 -13.84
C ASN A 189 -8.03 12.85 -13.09
N GLN A 190 -7.43 13.15 -11.93
CA GLN A 190 -6.77 12.15 -11.11
C GLN A 190 -7.75 11.10 -10.56
N SER A 191 -8.93 11.54 -10.08
CA SER A 191 -9.96 10.63 -9.57
C SER A 191 -10.44 9.66 -10.66
N LEU A 192 -10.70 10.16 -11.87
CA LEU A 192 -11.13 9.32 -13.00
C LEU A 192 -10.06 8.30 -13.39
N HIS A 193 -8.80 8.71 -13.47
CA HIS A 193 -7.70 7.81 -13.81
C HIS A 193 -7.47 6.74 -12.74
N ASN A 194 -7.66 7.06 -11.45
CA ASN A 194 -7.58 6.08 -10.38
C ASN A 194 -8.66 5.00 -10.50
N ASP A 195 -9.91 5.40 -10.73
CA ASP A 195 -11.02 4.45 -10.88
C ASP A 195 -10.79 3.54 -12.12
N VAL A 196 -10.30 4.12 -13.23
CA VAL A 196 -9.91 3.38 -14.43
C VAL A 196 -8.77 2.40 -14.14
N LEU A 197 -7.72 2.84 -13.44
CA LEU A 197 -6.58 1.99 -13.10
C LEU A 197 -7.00 0.84 -12.17
N LYS A 198 -7.84 1.12 -11.15
CA LYS A 198 -8.38 0.08 -10.27
C LYS A 198 -9.14 -1.00 -11.03
N ALA A 199 -9.97 -0.61 -12.00
CA ALA A 199 -10.67 -1.55 -12.87
C ALA A 199 -9.70 -2.42 -13.69
N MET A 200 -8.64 -1.83 -14.23
CA MET A 200 -7.59 -2.55 -14.97
C MET A 200 -6.79 -3.49 -14.07
N MET A 201 -6.44 -3.05 -12.84
CA MET A 201 -5.73 -3.88 -11.85
C MET A 201 -6.60 -5.05 -11.39
N SER A 202 -7.88 -4.83 -11.11
CA SER A 202 -8.85 -5.88 -10.78
C SER A 202 -9.00 -6.90 -11.93
N TYR A 203 -8.96 -6.44 -13.18
CA TYR A 203 -8.95 -7.36 -14.32
C TYR A 203 -7.71 -8.26 -14.33
N VAL A 204 -6.53 -7.70 -14.07
CA VAL A 204 -5.27 -8.48 -13.97
C VAL A 204 -5.37 -9.50 -12.83
N ASP A 205 -5.84 -9.10 -11.65
CA ASP A 205 -5.99 -9.99 -10.50
C ASP A 205 -6.90 -11.20 -10.78
N LYS A 206 -8.01 -10.98 -11.49
CA LYS A 206 -8.95 -12.05 -11.87
C LYS A 206 -8.44 -12.97 -12.99
N ASN A 207 -7.49 -12.52 -13.81
CA ASN A 207 -7.11 -13.21 -15.03
C ASN A 207 -5.62 -13.55 -15.13
N TYR A 208 -4.79 -13.25 -14.12
CA TYR A 208 -3.33 -13.38 -14.20
C TYR A 208 -2.82 -14.78 -14.56
N MET A 209 -3.57 -15.82 -14.24
CA MET A 209 -3.22 -17.21 -14.56
C MET A 209 -3.28 -17.50 -16.06
N ASN A 210 -4.01 -16.68 -16.83
CA ASN A 210 -4.20 -16.82 -18.27
C ASN A 210 -3.35 -15.80 -19.05
N PRO A 211 -3.12 -16.00 -20.35
CA PRO A 211 -2.54 -14.96 -21.20
C PRO A 211 -3.40 -13.70 -21.21
N ILE A 212 -2.82 -12.56 -20.84
CA ILE A 212 -3.48 -11.25 -20.83
C ILE A 212 -2.82 -10.36 -21.89
N SER A 213 -3.62 -9.78 -22.76
CA SER A 213 -3.18 -8.78 -23.74
C SER A 213 -3.42 -7.35 -23.24
N LEU A 214 -2.60 -6.41 -23.72
CA LEU A 214 -2.80 -4.97 -23.45
C LEU A 214 -4.20 -4.49 -23.87
N ALA A 215 -4.76 -5.07 -24.93
CA ALA A 215 -6.10 -4.73 -25.41
C ALA A 215 -7.20 -5.09 -24.39
N GLN A 216 -7.08 -6.24 -23.73
CA GLN A 216 -8.03 -6.68 -22.71
C GLN A 216 -7.95 -5.79 -21.47
N ILE A 217 -6.73 -5.43 -21.04
CA ILE A 217 -6.55 -4.52 -19.90
C ILE A 217 -7.17 -3.15 -20.21
N ALA A 218 -6.85 -2.58 -21.37
CA ALA A 218 -7.38 -1.29 -21.79
C ALA A 218 -8.92 -1.32 -21.88
N SER A 219 -9.49 -2.41 -22.39
CA SER A 219 -10.94 -2.64 -22.45
C SER A 219 -11.58 -2.69 -21.07
N ALA A 220 -10.93 -3.32 -20.10
CA ALA A 220 -11.42 -3.37 -18.71
C ALA A 220 -11.52 -1.96 -18.08
N GLY A 221 -10.63 -1.05 -18.46
CA GLY A 221 -10.69 0.36 -18.06
C GLY A 221 -11.57 1.23 -18.97
N GLY A 222 -12.15 0.70 -20.05
CA GLY A 222 -12.93 1.47 -21.03
C GLY A 222 -12.11 2.51 -21.81
N ILE A 223 -10.81 2.28 -22.03
CA ILE A 223 -9.87 3.25 -22.59
C ILE A 223 -9.04 2.67 -23.74
N SER A 224 -8.32 3.56 -24.45
CA SER A 224 -7.38 3.15 -25.49
C SER A 224 -6.11 2.51 -24.91
N ARG A 225 -5.40 1.68 -25.71
CA ARG A 225 -4.12 1.07 -25.33
C ARG A 225 -3.04 2.11 -24.99
N SER A 226 -3.01 3.23 -25.70
CA SER A 226 -2.07 4.32 -25.44
C SER A 226 -2.31 4.95 -24.06
N LEU A 227 -3.57 5.24 -23.74
CA LEU A 227 -3.95 5.80 -22.45
C LEU A 227 -3.74 4.79 -21.32
N CYS A 228 -3.97 3.49 -21.56
CA CYS A 228 -3.66 2.43 -20.63
C CYS A 228 -2.17 2.42 -20.23
N ASN A 229 -1.27 2.46 -21.22
CA ASN A 229 0.18 2.56 -20.96
C ASN A 229 0.53 3.83 -20.16
N SER A 230 -0.04 4.97 -20.53
CA SER A 230 0.21 6.26 -19.86
C SER A 230 -0.23 6.22 -18.39
N ILE A 231 -1.41 5.68 -18.11
CA ILE A 231 -1.95 5.56 -16.76
C ILE A 231 -1.08 4.60 -15.92
N PHE A 232 -0.77 3.39 -16.41
CA PHE A 232 0.08 2.46 -15.69
C PHE A 232 1.45 3.08 -15.38
N ASN A 233 2.12 3.66 -16.37
CA ASN A 233 3.42 4.31 -16.17
C ASN A 233 3.35 5.45 -15.15
N LYS A 234 2.32 6.30 -15.22
CA LYS A 234 2.16 7.43 -14.30
C LYS A 234 1.96 6.97 -12.85
N TYR A 235 1.08 5.99 -12.62
CA TYR A 235 0.59 5.63 -11.29
C TYR A 235 1.38 4.49 -10.64
N THR A 236 1.99 3.59 -11.42
CA THR A 236 2.70 2.42 -10.91
C THR A 236 4.18 2.43 -11.23
N GLN A 237 4.66 3.37 -12.05
CA GLN A 237 6.02 3.39 -12.60
C GLN A 237 6.37 2.12 -13.39
N MET A 238 5.35 1.42 -13.90
CA MET A 238 5.47 0.17 -14.66
C MET A 238 4.61 0.25 -15.92
N THR A 239 5.02 -0.45 -16.95
CA THR A 239 4.14 -0.76 -18.07
C THR A 239 3.09 -1.80 -17.64
N PRO A 240 1.92 -1.90 -18.32
CA PRO A 240 0.93 -2.96 -18.03
C PRO A 240 1.52 -4.37 -18.05
N VAL A 241 2.46 -4.66 -18.96
CA VAL A 241 3.12 -5.96 -19.05
C VAL A 241 4.04 -6.21 -17.86
N GLU A 242 4.82 -5.20 -17.46
CA GLU A 242 5.68 -5.30 -16.27
C GLU A 242 4.82 -5.46 -15.01
N TYR A 243 3.69 -4.77 -14.90
CA TYR A 243 2.76 -4.94 -13.79
C TYR A 243 2.22 -6.37 -13.71
N ILE A 244 1.80 -6.99 -14.84
CA ILE A 244 1.37 -8.40 -14.85
C ILE A 244 2.50 -9.32 -14.37
N MET A 245 3.72 -9.12 -14.87
CA MET A 245 4.87 -9.96 -14.48
C MET A 245 5.21 -9.79 -12.99
N HIS A 246 5.16 -8.56 -12.48
CA HIS A 246 5.35 -8.27 -11.07
C HIS A 246 4.24 -8.92 -10.21
N PHE A 247 2.98 -8.81 -10.64
CA PHE A 247 1.84 -9.44 -9.98
C PHE A 247 1.99 -10.97 -9.91
N ARG A 248 2.34 -11.61 -11.03
CA ARG A 248 2.62 -13.06 -11.08
C ARG A 248 3.79 -13.47 -10.18
N ALA A 249 4.87 -12.69 -10.17
CA ALA A 249 6.02 -12.95 -9.30
C ALA A 249 5.63 -12.87 -7.81
N ARG A 250 4.74 -11.95 -7.44
CA ARG A 250 4.17 -11.88 -6.09
C ARG A 250 3.38 -13.14 -5.75
N LYS A 251 2.50 -13.61 -6.65
CA LYS A 251 1.76 -14.87 -6.45
C LYS A 251 2.69 -16.09 -6.34
N VAL A 252 3.85 -16.07 -7.01
CA VAL A 252 4.90 -17.08 -6.78
C VAL A 252 5.43 -17.01 -5.35
N ALA A 253 5.72 -15.81 -4.83
CA ALA A 253 6.17 -15.64 -3.45
C ALA A 253 5.16 -16.19 -2.44
N ASP A 254 3.86 -15.90 -2.67
CA ASP A 254 2.76 -16.40 -1.84
C ASP A 254 2.74 -17.94 -1.81
N LEU A 255 2.82 -18.59 -2.97
CA LEU A 255 2.79 -20.05 -3.07
C LEU A 255 4.06 -20.74 -2.53
N LEU A 256 5.21 -20.07 -2.56
CA LEU A 256 6.44 -20.61 -1.99
C LEU A 256 6.38 -20.79 -0.47
N GLN A 257 5.55 -19.98 0.21
CA GLN A 257 5.35 -20.07 1.65
C GLN A 257 4.54 -21.32 2.06
N SER A 258 3.65 -21.79 1.20
CA SER A 258 2.83 -22.99 1.48
C SER A 258 3.64 -24.30 1.50
N GLY A 259 4.85 -24.32 0.95
CA GLY A 259 5.86 -25.38 1.12
C GLY A 259 5.67 -26.66 0.31
N SER A 260 4.49 -26.94 -0.24
CA SER A 260 4.12 -28.25 -0.79
C SER A 260 4.25 -28.39 -2.32
N LEU A 261 4.31 -27.27 -3.05
CA LEU A 261 4.28 -27.28 -4.52
C LEU A 261 5.67 -27.34 -5.16
N SER A 262 5.77 -27.99 -6.30
CA SER A 262 6.94 -27.97 -7.17
C SER A 262 7.03 -26.64 -7.94
N MET A 263 8.23 -26.29 -8.42
CA MET A 263 8.45 -25.07 -9.23
C MET A 263 7.62 -25.07 -10.52
N SER A 264 7.33 -26.24 -11.08
CA SER A 264 6.50 -26.38 -12.29
C SER A 264 5.03 -26.12 -12.01
N GLU A 265 4.50 -26.66 -10.91
CA GLU A 265 3.11 -26.40 -10.47
C GLU A 265 2.93 -24.92 -10.14
N ILE A 266 3.88 -24.31 -9.42
CA ILE A 266 3.83 -22.87 -9.12
C ILE A 266 3.83 -22.05 -10.41
N ALA A 267 4.67 -22.38 -11.39
CA ALA A 267 4.70 -21.67 -12.67
C ALA A 267 3.36 -21.75 -13.40
N GLU A 268 2.75 -22.93 -13.46
CA GLU A 268 1.42 -23.13 -14.06
C GLU A 268 0.34 -22.34 -13.35
N MET A 269 0.27 -22.44 -12.02
CA MET A 269 -0.72 -21.75 -11.20
C MET A 269 -0.58 -20.22 -11.20
N THR A 270 0.60 -19.71 -11.55
CA THR A 270 0.86 -18.27 -11.62
C THR A 270 0.90 -17.72 -13.05
N GLY A 271 0.54 -18.55 -14.05
CA GLY A 271 0.39 -18.13 -15.45
C GLY A 271 1.72 -17.93 -16.19
N PHE A 272 2.82 -18.50 -15.69
CA PHE A 272 4.09 -18.56 -16.43
C PHE A 272 4.12 -19.75 -17.39
N SER A 273 4.69 -19.53 -18.56
CA SER A 273 4.82 -20.59 -19.59
C SER A 273 5.83 -21.69 -19.21
N SER A 274 6.72 -21.44 -18.26
CA SER A 274 7.69 -22.40 -17.76
C SER A 274 8.27 -22.00 -16.41
N ALA A 275 8.75 -23.00 -15.65
CA ALA A 275 9.45 -22.76 -14.37
C ALA A 275 10.74 -21.93 -14.55
N SER A 276 11.43 -22.07 -15.69
CA SER A 276 12.64 -21.29 -15.99
C SER A 276 12.34 -19.82 -16.19
N TYR A 277 11.31 -19.49 -16.98
CA TYR A 277 10.88 -18.10 -17.20
C TYR A 277 10.30 -17.47 -15.92
N MET A 278 9.57 -18.26 -15.14
CA MET A 278 9.14 -17.85 -13.81
C MET A 278 10.33 -17.49 -12.91
N ALA A 279 11.36 -18.34 -12.84
CA ALA A 279 12.52 -18.12 -11.98
C ALA A 279 13.33 -16.88 -12.40
N GLU A 280 13.51 -16.67 -13.71
CA GLU A 280 14.16 -15.47 -14.25
C GLU A 280 13.38 -14.19 -13.90
N THR A 281 12.07 -14.21 -14.16
CA THR A 281 11.18 -13.09 -13.86
C THR A 281 11.14 -12.80 -12.35
N PHE A 282 11.01 -13.82 -11.53
CA PHE A 282 11.01 -13.69 -10.07
C PHE A 282 12.32 -13.06 -9.58
N LYS A 283 13.48 -13.52 -10.07
CA LYS A 283 14.79 -12.96 -9.70
C LYS A 283 14.93 -11.49 -10.08
N LYS A 284 14.32 -11.06 -11.19
CA LYS A 284 14.31 -9.65 -11.61
C LYS A 284 13.65 -8.74 -10.55
N PHE A 285 12.54 -9.18 -9.94
CA PHE A 285 11.79 -8.38 -8.97
C PHE A 285 12.25 -8.59 -7.53
N TYR A 286 12.62 -9.81 -7.15
CA TYR A 286 12.95 -10.20 -5.77
C TYR A 286 14.46 -10.31 -5.51
N ARG A 287 15.33 -10.17 -6.52
CA ARG A 287 16.79 -10.32 -6.47
C ARG A 287 17.29 -11.73 -6.10
N PHE A 288 16.43 -12.59 -5.61
CA PHE A 288 16.68 -14.00 -5.31
C PHE A 288 15.96 -14.90 -6.30
N SER A 289 16.51 -16.08 -6.56
CA SER A 289 15.73 -17.12 -7.24
C SER A 289 14.59 -17.62 -6.33
N PRO A 290 13.51 -18.22 -6.87
CA PRO A 290 12.45 -18.80 -6.04
C PRO A 290 12.95 -19.79 -5.00
N ARG A 291 14.00 -20.59 -5.34
CA ARG A 291 14.61 -21.56 -4.42
C ARG A 291 15.39 -20.88 -3.29
N GLU A 292 16.14 -19.84 -3.59
CA GLU A 292 16.86 -19.05 -2.58
C GLU A 292 15.87 -18.34 -1.66
N TYR A 293 14.83 -17.71 -2.21
CA TYR A 293 13.77 -17.04 -1.47
C TYR A 293 13.06 -18.01 -0.51
N LYS A 294 12.71 -19.21 -0.96
CA LYS A 294 12.12 -20.26 -0.10
C LYS A 294 13.03 -20.64 1.08
N LYS A 295 14.35 -20.69 0.87
CA LYS A 295 15.31 -20.99 1.95
C LYS A 295 15.38 -19.87 2.99
N THR A 296 15.31 -18.60 2.58
CA THR A 296 15.31 -17.48 3.54
C THR A 296 14.06 -17.53 4.42
N ILE A 297 12.88 -17.79 3.86
CA ILE A 297 11.63 -17.92 4.62
C ILE A 297 11.72 -19.07 5.65
N ILE A 298 12.27 -20.23 5.27
CA ILE A 298 12.37 -21.38 6.18
C ILE A 298 13.37 -21.13 7.30
N ASN A 299 14.48 -20.45 7.02
CA ASN A 299 15.49 -20.12 8.04
C ASN A 299 15.00 -19.06 9.03
N ASP A 300 14.12 -18.16 8.62
CA ASP A 300 13.52 -17.15 9.50
C ASP A 300 12.41 -17.75 10.40
N GLN A 301 11.96 -18.98 10.13
CA GLN A 301 10.96 -19.73 10.92
C GLN A 301 11.60 -20.70 11.94
N SER A 302 12.92 -20.85 11.92
CA SER A 302 13.68 -21.72 12.82
C SER A 302 14.38 -20.93 13.92
#